data_0eeee57e350a5b7e0f75bddedb0d7608
#
_entry.id   0eeee57e350a5b7e0f75bddedb0d7608
#
_cell.length_a   1.000
_cell.length_b   1.000
_cell.length_c   1.000
_cell.angle_alpha   90.00
_cell.angle_beta   90.00
_cell.angle_gamma   90.00
#
_symmetry.space_group_name_H-M   'P 1'
#
loop_
_entity.id
_entity.type
_entity.pdbx_description
1 polymer ?
#
loop_
_entity_poly.entity_id
_entity_poly.type
_entity_poly.pdbx_seq_one_letter_code
_entity_poly.pdbx_strand_id
1 'polypeptide(L)'
;GNPDSEENAEAAALSADAEAQDVHVEEAEKQAVVDSYQNLGLVQVSGYLNVRETPGSDGKIIGKLEQNSACEILGTEGDWDHISSGGIEGYIHNQYVISGDEARKKALDYVTKMAIVETEKLNIRQDPVLDPTNVVGQALANERYVVEEELEGWVKIPDGYISADYVTVGLALNEARKLDLKAMALNQYDNLLISKVDNYLNIRKEPSTDSSANIIGKLPSKAAGEILETLDGWYKIKSGSITGYVTADPQYVAVGQEAKDLAVNAASLMAIVTTDRLNVRAEPNTDAKIWTQISKEERYSVVSQLDGWVEIELDTGDGDSGENADNAYISTRDNNVEVRYALNEAIKFSPLEEKSNQAASLRSQV
;
A
#
# COMPACT_ATOMS: atom_id res chain seq x y z
N GLY A 1 -8.78 -71.09 3.45
CA GLY A 1 -8.49 -69.69 3.41
C GLY A 1 -9.75 -68.89 3.16
N ASN A 2 -9.88 -67.82 3.83
CA ASN A 2 -11.07 -66.91 3.74
C ASN A 2 -10.94 -66.06 2.48
N PRO A 3 -11.78 -66.24 1.43
CA PRO A 3 -11.65 -65.51 0.18
C PRO A 3 -11.78 -63.96 0.36
N ASP A 4 -12.46 -63.52 1.39
CA ASP A 4 -12.62 -62.08 1.69
C ASP A 4 -11.31 -61.40 2.14
N SER A 5 -10.35 -62.15 2.71
CA SER A 5 -9.06 -61.61 3.16
C SER A 5 -8.04 -61.44 2.02
N GLU A 6 -8.13 -62.25 0.95
CA GLU A 6 -7.26 -62.09 -0.23
C GLU A 6 -7.71 -60.97 -1.11
N GLU A 7 -9.04 -60.78 -1.32
CA GLU A 7 -9.60 -59.64 -2.05
C GLU A 7 -9.28 -58.29 -1.36
N ASN A 8 -9.38 -58.23 -0.04
CA ASN A 8 -9.04 -57.03 0.73
C ASN A 8 -7.55 -56.68 0.70
N ALA A 9 -6.67 -57.67 0.71
CA ALA A 9 -5.22 -57.48 0.61
C ALA A 9 -4.82 -57.01 -0.80
N GLU A 10 -5.46 -57.52 -1.85
CA GLU A 10 -5.20 -57.12 -3.24
C GLU A 10 -5.73 -55.69 -3.50
N ALA A 11 -6.91 -55.33 -3.01
CA ALA A 11 -7.47 -53.99 -3.07
C ALA A 11 -6.61 -52.96 -2.32
N ALA A 12 -6.06 -53.32 -1.14
CA ALA A 12 -5.16 -52.44 -0.38
C ALA A 12 -3.81 -52.24 -1.11
N ALA A 13 -3.26 -53.29 -1.77
CA ALA A 13 -2.03 -53.19 -2.56
C ALA A 13 -2.21 -52.30 -3.80
N LEU A 14 -3.34 -52.40 -4.52
CA LEU A 14 -3.69 -51.57 -5.67
C LEU A 14 -3.88 -50.10 -5.25
N SER A 15 -4.48 -49.85 -4.10
CA SER A 15 -4.65 -48.50 -3.55
C SER A 15 -3.29 -47.88 -3.16
N ALA A 16 -2.39 -48.63 -2.55
CA ALA A 16 -1.04 -48.16 -2.19
C ALA A 16 -0.19 -47.88 -3.43
N ASP A 17 -0.27 -48.66 -4.49
CA ASP A 17 0.42 -48.42 -5.76
C ASP A 17 -0.13 -47.19 -6.47
N ALA A 18 -1.44 -46.95 -6.44
CA ALA A 18 -2.07 -45.77 -7.01
C ALA A 18 -1.65 -44.50 -6.26
N GLU A 19 -1.60 -44.52 -4.92
CA GLU A 19 -1.10 -43.44 -4.10
C GLU A 19 0.37 -43.11 -4.36
N ALA A 20 1.22 -44.17 -4.52
CA ALA A 20 2.63 -43.99 -4.85
C ALA A 20 2.83 -43.37 -6.24
N GLN A 21 2.01 -43.74 -7.24
CA GLN A 21 2.05 -43.14 -8.57
C GLN A 21 1.60 -41.67 -8.54
N ASP A 22 0.57 -41.31 -7.77
CA ASP A 22 0.09 -39.95 -7.61
C ASP A 22 1.16 -39.06 -6.97
N VAL A 23 1.88 -39.57 -5.97
CA VAL A 23 3.01 -38.87 -5.34
C VAL A 23 4.12 -38.60 -6.34
N HIS A 24 4.48 -39.58 -7.18
CA HIS A 24 5.50 -39.42 -8.21
C HIS A 24 5.09 -38.41 -9.29
N VAL A 25 3.84 -38.38 -9.71
CA VAL A 25 3.31 -37.45 -10.67
C VAL A 25 3.35 -36.01 -10.07
N GLU A 26 2.95 -35.89 -8.82
CA GLU A 26 2.99 -34.60 -8.12
C GLU A 26 4.43 -34.09 -7.96
N GLU A 27 5.39 -34.91 -7.60
CA GLU A 27 6.80 -34.55 -7.52
C GLU A 27 7.35 -34.13 -8.87
N ALA A 28 7.00 -34.86 -9.96
CA ALA A 28 7.39 -34.48 -11.31
C ALA A 28 6.79 -33.15 -11.75
N GLU A 29 5.54 -32.87 -11.38
CA GLU A 29 4.87 -31.59 -11.66
C GLU A 29 5.53 -30.45 -10.88
N LYS A 30 5.89 -30.67 -9.61
CA LYS A 30 6.64 -29.69 -8.81
C LYS A 30 8.01 -29.39 -9.42
N GLN A 31 8.71 -30.42 -9.85
CA GLN A 31 10.00 -30.27 -10.51
C GLN A 31 9.85 -29.48 -11.82
N ALA A 32 8.80 -29.72 -12.59
CA ALA A 32 8.51 -28.98 -13.80
C ALA A 32 8.28 -27.48 -13.53
N VAL A 33 7.63 -27.14 -12.43
CA VAL A 33 7.44 -25.74 -12.00
C VAL A 33 8.80 -25.09 -11.74
N VAL A 34 9.67 -25.75 -10.98
CA VAL A 34 11.02 -25.25 -10.68
C VAL A 34 11.85 -25.12 -11.95
N ASP A 35 11.78 -26.12 -12.83
CA ASP A 35 12.54 -26.16 -14.09
C ASP A 35 12.04 -25.12 -15.12
N SER A 36 10.85 -24.55 -14.93
CA SER A 36 10.34 -23.49 -15.79
C SER A 36 11.11 -22.17 -15.66
N TYR A 37 11.83 -22.00 -14.56
CA TYR A 37 12.70 -20.84 -14.37
C TYR A 37 14.07 -21.11 -14.99
N GLN A 38 14.60 -20.15 -15.74
CA GLN A 38 15.95 -20.27 -16.29
C GLN A 38 17.01 -19.98 -15.22
N ASN A 39 16.78 -18.96 -14.43
CA ASN A 39 17.65 -18.55 -13.33
C ASN A 39 16.80 -18.20 -12.12
N LEU A 40 16.39 -19.24 -11.40
CA LEU A 40 15.50 -19.10 -10.25
C LEU A 40 16.17 -18.39 -9.09
N GLY A 41 15.53 -17.33 -8.61
CA GLY A 41 15.79 -16.73 -7.30
C GLY A 41 14.68 -17.10 -6.33
N LEU A 42 15.06 -17.40 -5.10
CA LEU A 42 14.13 -17.65 -4.01
C LEU A 42 14.42 -16.67 -2.87
N VAL A 43 13.42 -15.91 -2.48
CA VAL A 43 13.58 -14.85 -1.49
C VAL A 43 13.65 -15.45 -0.08
N GLN A 44 14.65 -15.02 0.68
CA GLN A 44 14.89 -15.44 2.06
C GLN A 44 14.91 -14.18 2.94
N VAL A 45 13.75 -13.84 3.48
CA VAL A 45 13.54 -12.62 4.25
C VAL A 45 12.50 -12.89 5.33
N SER A 46 12.60 -12.22 6.46
CA SER A 46 11.52 -12.20 7.44
C SER A 46 10.49 -11.16 7.00
N GLY A 47 9.27 -11.61 6.72
CA GLY A 47 8.23 -10.74 6.17
C GLY A 47 8.27 -10.65 4.65
N TYR A 48 8.65 -9.52 4.09
CA TYR A 48 8.69 -9.32 2.66
C TYR A 48 9.88 -8.47 2.21
N LEU A 49 10.25 -8.60 0.95
CA LEU A 49 11.29 -7.85 0.28
C LEU A 49 10.65 -6.89 -0.72
N ASN A 50 11.06 -5.63 -0.70
CA ASN A 50 10.58 -4.63 -1.65
C ASN A 50 11.19 -4.88 -3.04
N VAL A 51 10.35 -4.76 -4.07
CA VAL A 51 10.77 -4.67 -5.46
C VAL A 51 10.78 -3.20 -5.85
N ARG A 52 11.90 -2.72 -6.40
CA ARG A 52 12.09 -1.31 -6.73
C ARG A 52 12.21 -1.11 -8.24
N GLU A 53 11.82 0.06 -8.70
CA GLU A 53 11.88 0.42 -10.12
C GLU A 53 13.32 0.55 -10.62
N THR A 54 14.22 1.00 -9.74
CA THR A 54 15.65 1.22 -10.02
C THR A 54 16.52 0.51 -8.98
N PRO A 55 17.79 0.17 -9.33
CA PRO A 55 18.69 -0.53 -8.42
C PRO A 55 19.27 0.40 -7.36
N GLY A 56 18.58 0.50 -6.24
CA GLY A 56 18.97 1.33 -5.11
C GLY A 56 17.90 1.40 -4.04
N SER A 57 18.29 1.68 -2.80
CA SER A 57 17.37 1.78 -1.67
C SER A 57 16.46 3.02 -1.74
N ASP A 58 16.77 3.96 -2.61
CA ASP A 58 15.97 5.14 -2.92
C ASP A 58 15.04 4.93 -4.14
N GLY A 59 15.13 3.78 -4.81
CA GLY A 59 14.26 3.43 -5.93
C GLY A 59 12.79 3.35 -5.48
N LYS A 60 11.90 3.77 -6.37
CA LYS A 60 10.45 3.67 -6.13
C LYS A 60 10.07 2.21 -5.91
N ILE A 61 9.31 1.95 -4.84
CA ILE A 61 8.80 0.60 -4.54
C ILE A 61 7.60 0.33 -5.44
N ILE A 62 7.67 -0.75 -6.23
CA ILE A 62 6.62 -1.14 -7.19
C ILE A 62 5.96 -2.48 -6.86
N GLY A 63 6.52 -3.23 -5.92
CA GLY A 63 5.98 -4.51 -5.52
C GLY A 63 6.64 -5.06 -4.28
N LYS A 64 6.21 -6.24 -3.89
CA LYS A 64 6.77 -6.99 -2.76
C LYS A 64 6.88 -8.46 -3.07
N LEU A 65 7.90 -9.10 -2.50
CA LEU A 65 8.11 -10.54 -2.50
C LEU A 65 8.09 -11.05 -1.07
N GLU A 66 7.20 -11.96 -0.78
CA GLU A 66 7.14 -12.60 0.54
C GLU A 66 8.23 -13.66 0.68
N GLN A 67 8.49 -14.10 1.90
CA GLN A 67 9.44 -15.17 2.16
C GLN A 67 9.11 -16.40 1.31
N ASN A 68 10.14 -17.03 0.73
CA ASN A 68 10.04 -18.20 -0.13
C ASN A 68 9.30 -17.98 -1.45
N SER A 69 9.08 -16.72 -1.83
CA SER A 69 8.59 -16.38 -3.16
C SER A 69 9.71 -16.49 -4.19
N ALA A 70 9.32 -16.76 -5.43
CA ALA A 70 10.22 -16.97 -6.55
C ALA A 70 10.30 -15.75 -7.46
N CYS A 71 11.44 -15.59 -8.10
CA CYS A 71 11.64 -14.66 -9.20
C CYS A 71 12.53 -15.26 -10.26
N GLU A 72 12.43 -14.74 -11.48
CA GLU A 72 13.41 -14.99 -12.54
C GLU A 72 14.47 -13.91 -12.44
N ILE A 73 15.73 -14.31 -12.23
CA ILE A 73 16.85 -13.36 -12.19
C ILE A 73 17.29 -13.10 -13.61
N LEU A 74 17.16 -11.83 -14.05
CA LEU A 74 17.51 -11.38 -15.40
C LEU A 74 18.94 -10.88 -15.50
N GLY A 75 19.51 -10.39 -14.40
CA GLY A 75 20.86 -9.87 -14.33
C GLY A 75 21.20 -9.38 -12.94
N THR A 76 22.44 -8.98 -12.74
CA THR A 76 22.93 -8.48 -11.44
C THR A 76 23.75 -7.21 -11.65
N GLU A 77 23.46 -6.19 -10.85
CA GLU A 77 24.21 -4.93 -10.79
C GLU A 77 24.62 -4.68 -9.33
N GLY A 78 25.85 -5.07 -8.98
CA GLY A 78 26.35 -4.95 -7.60
C GLY A 78 25.51 -5.73 -6.61
N ASP A 79 24.93 -5.03 -5.63
CA ASP A 79 24.09 -5.61 -4.59
C ASP A 79 22.62 -5.80 -5.03
N TRP A 80 22.30 -5.53 -6.28
CA TRP A 80 20.92 -5.57 -6.80
C TRP A 80 20.78 -6.56 -7.94
N ASP A 81 19.72 -7.37 -7.83
CA ASP A 81 19.30 -8.26 -8.91
C ASP A 81 18.14 -7.63 -9.68
N HIS A 82 18.28 -7.61 -11.00
CA HIS A 82 17.20 -7.31 -11.92
C HIS A 82 16.35 -8.57 -12.08
N ILE A 83 15.07 -8.47 -11.77
CA ILE A 83 14.17 -9.64 -11.72
C ILE A 83 12.86 -9.41 -12.45
N SER A 84 12.24 -10.54 -12.81
CA SER A 84 10.85 -10.60 -13.23
C SER A 84 10.11 -11.55 -12.29
N SER A 85 8.98 -11.13 -11.76
CA SER A 85 8.16 -11.93 -10.84
C SER A 85 6.75 -11.37 -10.76
N GLY A 86 5.75 -12.22 -10.85
CA GLY A 86 4.34 -11.81 -10.70
C GLY A 86 3.87 -10.73 -11.67
N GLY A 87 4.45 -10.66 -12.87
CA GLY A 87 4.17 -9.62 -13.86
C GLY A 87 4.87 -8.29 -13.59
N ILE A 88 5.78 -8.25 -12.62
CA ILE A 88 6.60 -7.07 -12.29
C ILE A 88 8.02 -7.31 -12.79
N GLU A 89 8.60 -6.30 -13.40
CA GLU A 89 10.03 -6.23 -13.68
C GLU A 89 10.64 -5.11 -12.86
N GLY A 90 11.68 -5.42 -12.09
CA GLY A 90 12.30 -4.45 -11.19
C GLY A 90 13.55 -5.01 -10.51
N TYR A 91 13.94 -4.39 -9.41
CA TYR A 91 15.21 -4.67 -8.71
C TYR A 91 14.96 -5.03 -7.25
N ILE A 92 15.69 -6.04 -6.78
CA ILE A 92 15.68 -6.48 -5.38
C ILE A 92 17.11 -6.55 -4.85
N HIS A 93 17.27 -6.32 -3.54
CA HIS A 93 18.58 -6.45 -2.90
C HIS A 93 18.97 -7.93 -2.82
N ASN A 94 20.10 -8.31 -3.44
CA ASN A 94 20.46 -9.71 -3.61
C ASN A 94 20.98 -10.41 -2.34
N GLN A 95 21.23 -9.66 -1.27
CA GLN A 95 21.53 -10.21 0.06
C GLN A 95 20.41 -11.16 0.54
N TYR A 96 19.17 -10.93 0.11
CA TYR A 96 18.00 -11.68 0.56
C TYR A 96 17.52 -12.73 -0.45
N VAL A 97 18.36 -13.11 -1.39
CA VAL A 97 18.00 -14.04 -2.47
C VAL A 97 19.01 -15.16 -2.55
N ILE A 98 18.53 -16.40 -2.58
CA ILE A 98 19.34 -17.55 -2.95
C ILE A 98 19.06 -17.90 -4.41
N SER A 99 20.04 -18.49 -5.09
CA SER A 99 19.96 -18.86 -6.50
C SER A 99 20.65 -20.22 -6.75
N GLY A 100 20.66 -20.66 -7.99
CA GLY A 100 21.31 -21.90 -8.39
C GLY A 100 20.67 -23.14 -7.79
N ASP A 101 21.47 -24.18 -7.55
CA ASP A 101 20.99 -25.48 -7.07
C ASP A 101 20.32 -25.38 -5.68
N GLU A 102 20.83 -24.54 -4.80
CA GLU A 102 20.26 -24.30 -3.49
C GLU A 102 18.82 -23.80 -3.59
N ALA A 103 18.57 -22.80 -4.43
CA ALA A 103 17.24 -22.25 -4.66
C ALA A 103 16.32 -23.29 -5.29
N ARG A 104 16.77 -24.02 -6.30
CA ARG A 104 15.99 -25.05 -6.99
C ARG A 104 15.55 -26.16 -6.04
N LYS A 105 16.46 -26.62 -5.20
CA LYS A 105 16.19 -27.66 -4.21
C LYS A 105 15.18 -27.17 -3.17
N LYS A 106 15.39 -25.98 -2.61
CA LYS A 106 14.52 -25.44 -1.58
C LYS A 106 13.13 -25.09 -2.13
N ALA A 107 13.06 -24.59 -3.34
CA ALA A 107 11.81 -24.20 -3.98
C ALA A 107 10.81 -25.35 -4.11
N LEU A 108 11.28 -26.58 -4.26
CA LEU A 108 10.39 -27.76 -4.34
C LEU A 108 9.45 -27.87 -3.14
N ASP A 109 9.89 -27.45 -1.96
CA ASP A 109 9.10 -27.51 -0.73
C ASP A 109 7.98 -26.47 -0.70
N TYR A 110 8.02 -25.46 -1.59
CA TYR A 110 7.08 -24.35 -1.62
C TYR A 110 6.17 -24.33 -2.84
N VAL A 111 6.35 -25.26 -3.77
CA VAL A 111 5.40 -25.44 -4.87
C VAL A 111 4.08 -25.95 -4.30
N THR A 112 3.01 -25.23 -4.56
CA THR A 112 1.69 -25.58 -4.05
C THR A 112 0.62 -25.15 -5.05
N LYS A 113 -0.62 -25.56 -4.80
CA LYS A 113 -1.76 -25.19 -5.63
C LYS A 113 -2.07 -23.70 -5.45
N MET A 114 -2.00 -22.95 -6.52
CA MET A 114 -2.22 -21.51 -6.53
C MET A 114 -3.21 -21.11 -7.61
N ALA A 115 -3.88 -20.00 -7.38
CA ALA A 115 -4.68 -19.31 -8.38
C ALA A 115 -3.86 -18.15 -8.92
N ILE A 116 -3.65 -18.13 -10.23
CA ILE A 116 -2.94 -17.07 -10.96
C ILE A 116 -3.98 -16.18 -11.62
N VAL A 117 -3.94 -14.89 -11.33
CA VAL A 117 -4.91 -13.91 -11.83
C VAL A 117 -4.64 -13.58 -13.29
N GLU A 118 -5.65 -13.75 -14.14
CA GLU A 118 -5.56 -13.59 -15.60
C GLU A 118 -6.22 -12.28 -16.11
N THR A 119 -6.74 -11.46 -15.22
CA THR A 119 -7.35 -10.17 -15.55
C THR A 119 -6.62 -9.02 -14.84
N GLU A 120 -6.77 -7.79 -15.31
CA GLU A 120 -6.06 -6.65 -14.72
C GLU A 120 -6.42 -6.42 -13.26
N LYS A 121 -7.71 -6.51 -12.93
CA LYS A 121 -8.22 -6.34 -11.57
C LYS A 121 -9.32 -7.36 -11.31
N LEU A 122 -9.22 -8.03 -10.20
CA LEU A 122 -10.18 -9.02 -9.75
C LEU A 122 -10.58 -8.69 -8.31
N ASN A 123 -11.86 -8.51 -8.05
CA ASN A 123 -12.35 -8.25 -6.72
C ASN A 123 -12.15 -9.48 -5.82
N ILE A 124 -11.62 -9.23 -4.63
CA ILE A 124 -11.58 -10.20 -3.54
C ILE A 124 -12.80 -9.92 -2.67
N ARG A 125 -13.60 -10.95 -2.42
CA ARG A 125 -14.88 -10.81 -1.73
C ARG A 125 -14.86 -11.56 -0.40
N GLN A 126 -15.64 -11.07 0.55
CA GLN A 126 -15.81 -11.72 1.85
C GLN A 126 -16.56 -13.03 1.72
N ASP A 127 -17.54 -13.10 0.81
CA ASP A 127 -18.39 -14.26 0.54
C ASP A 127 -18.36 -14.59 -0.97
N PRO A 128 -18.60 -15.86 -1.36
CA PRO A 128 -18.58 -16.27 -2.76
C PRO A 128 -19.88 -15.89 -3.49
N VAL A 129 -20.19 -14.60 -3.53
CA VAL A 129 -21.37 -14.03 -4.20
C VAL A 129 -21.01 -12.68 -4.83
N LEU A 130 -21.68 -12.37 -5.93
CA LEU A 130 -21.53 -11.08 -6.62
C LEU A 130 -22.40 -10.02 -5.92
N ASP A 131 -21.86 -9.43 -4.87
CA ASP A 131 -22.47 -8.36 -4.13
C ASP A 131 -21.48 -7.18 -4.06
N PRO A 132 -21.86 -5.97 -4.51
CA PRO A 132 -20.94 -4.83 -4.51
C PRO A 132 -20.52 -4.40 -3.11
N THR A 133 -21.24 -4.82 -2.06
CA THR A 133 -20.92 -4.45 -0.68
C THR A 133 -19.95 -5.39 0.01
N ASN A 134 -19.61 -6.54 -0.60
CA ASN A 134 -18.74 -7.54 0.03
C ASN A 134 -17.30 -7.54 -0.48
N VAL A 135 -16.89 -6.57 -1.27
CA VAL A 135 -15.53 -6.45 -1.77
C VAL A 135 -14.61 -6.04 -0.62
N VAL A 136 -13.60 -6.87 -0.34
CA VAL A 136 -12.64 -6.65 0.75
C VAL A 136 -11.22 -6.32 0.23
N GLY A 137 -11.00 -6.42 -1.07
CA GLY A 137 -9.72 -6.13 -1.68
C GLY A 137 -9.75 -6.35 -3.18
N GLN A 138 -8.60 -6.21 -3.81
CA GLN A 138 -8.41 -6.49 -5.23
C GLN A 138 -7.13 -7.28 -5.45
N ALA A 139 -7.21 -8.28 -6.32
CA ALA A 139 -6.08 -8.98 -6.89
C ALA A 139 -5.76 -8.39 -8.26
N LEU A 140 -4.48 -8.29 -8.59
CA LEU A 140 -4.02 -7.71 -9.84
C LEU A 140 -3.43 -8.78 -10.77
N ALA A 141 -3.32 -8.44 -12.05
CA ALA A 141 -2.86 -9.38 -13.09
C ALA A 141 -1.52 -10.05 -12.71
N ASN A 142 -1.43 -11.35 -12.95
CA ASN A 142 -0.29 -12.22 -12.70
C ASN A 142 0.06 -12.44 -11.22
N GLU A 143 -0.69 -11.88 -10.30
CA GLU A 143 -0.55 -12.21 -8.90
C GLU A 143 -1.03 -13.63 -8.61
N ARG A 144 -0.43 -14.26 -7.61
CA ARG A 144 -0.70 -15.64 -7.24
C ARG A 144 -1.18 -15.72 -5.81
N TYR A 145 -2.18 -16.57 -5.59
CA TYR A 145 -2.80 -16.75 -4.29
C TYR A 145 -2.92 -18.23 -3.99
N VAL A 146 -2.56 -18.63 -2.78
CA VAL A 146 -2.73 -20.01 -2.33
C VAL A 146 -4.21 -20.39 -2.38
N VAL A 147 -4.53 -21.54 -2.98
CA VAL A 147 -5.89 -22.06 -3.04
C VAL A 147 -6.17 -22.85 -1.76
N GLU A 148 -7.10 -22.37 -0.96
CA GLU A 148 -7.59 -23.09 0.22
C GLU A 148 -8.70 -24.05 -0.13
N GLU A 149 -9.61 -23.64 -1.03
CA GLU A 149 -10.75 -24.44 -1.45
C GLU A 149 -11.22 -24.01 -2.84
N GLU A 150 -11.64 -24.96 -3.66
CA GLU A 150 -12.31 -24.70 -4.93
C GLU A 150 -13.80 -24.96 -4.76
N LEU A 151 -14.61 -23.96 -5.09
CA LEU A 151 -16.07 -24.02 -5.10
C LEU A 151 -16.56 -23.86 -6.53
N GLU A 152 -17.85 -24.12 -6.76
CA GLU A 152 -18.43 -23.87 -8.09
C GLU A 152 -18.41 -22.39 -8.40
N GLY A 153 -17.61 -22.00 -9.40
CA GLY A 153 -17.46 -20.62 -9.86
C GLY A 153 -16.55 -19.76 -8.97
N TRP A 154 -16.01 -20.27 -7.88
CA TRP A 154 -15.22 -19.50 -6.91
C TRP A 154 -14.00 -20.27 -6.43
N VAL A 155 -12.98 -19.49 -6.04
CA VAL A 155 -11.78 -20.01 -5.39
C VAL A 155 -11.63 -19.30 -4.06
N LYS A 156 -11.50 -20.06 -2.99
CA LYS A 156 -11.17 -19.50 -1.67
C LYS A 156 -9.66 -19.36 -1.52
N ILE A 157 -9.24 -18.18 -1.16
CA ILE A 157 -7.85 -17.81 -0.87
C ILE A 157 -7.79 -17.25 0.57
N PRO A 158 -6.61 -17.07 1.18
CA PRO A 158 -6.52 -16.53 2.54
C PRO A 158 -7.23 -15.19 2.72
N ASP A 159 -7.22 -14.35 1.69
CA ASP A 159 -7.80 -13.00 1.74
C ASP A 159 -9.32 -12.95 1.51
N GLY A 160 -9.92 -14.05 1.07
CA GLY A 160 -11.35 -14.13 0.77
C GLY A 160 -11.66 -15.03 -0.41
N TYR A 161 -12.61 -14.62 -1.26
CA TYR A 161 -13.06 -15.39 -2.43
C TYR A 161 -12.84 -14.61 -3.71
N ILE A 162 -12.36 -15.28 -4.74
CA ILE A 162 -12.17 -14.73 -6.08
C ILE A 162 -12.93 -15.58 -7.11
N SER A 163 -13.38 -14.95 -8.19
CA SER A 163 -14.09 -15.66 -9.26
C SER A 163 -13.15 -16.61 -10.00
N ALA A 164 -13.58 -17.87 -10.15
CA ALA A 164 -12.83 -18.88 -10.88
C ALA A 164 -12.70 -18.58 -12.38
N ASP A 165 -13.58 -17.73 -12.92
CA ASP A 165 -13.58 -17.39 -14.35
C ASP A 165 -12.37 -16.55 -14.78
N TYR A 166 -11.69 -15.91 -13.85
CA TYR A 166 -10.60 -14.98 -14.12
C TYR A 166 -9.24 -15.45 -13.59
N VAL A 167 -9.14 -16.72 -13.22
CA VAL A 167 -7.90 -17.30 -12.69
C VAL A 167 -7.58 -18.63 -13.34
N THR A 168 -6.30 -18.98 -13.37
CA THR A 168 -5.82 -20.33 -13.68
C THR A 168 -5.35 -20.98 -12.39
N VAL A 169 -5.88 -22.14 -12.07
CA VAL A 169 -5.51 -22.90 -10.87
C VAL A 169 -4.56 -24.03 -11.24
N GLY A 170 -3.44 -24.14 -10.54
CA GLY A 170 -2.45 -25.19 -10.75
C GLY A 170 -1.28 -25.06 -9.78
N LEU A 171 -0.34 -26.00 -9.87
CA LEU A 171 0.87 -25.96 -9.08
C LEU A 171 1.76 -24.80 -9.55
N ALA A 172 2.24 -24.01 -8.60
CA ALA A 172 3.10 -22.86 -8.86
C ALA A 172 3.90 -22.49 -7.61
N LEU A 173 4.93 -21.67 -7.80
CA LEU A 173 5.58 -20.96 -6.71
C LEU A 173 4.90 -19.60 -6.55
N ASN A 174 4.84 -19.11 -5.33
CA ASN A 174 4.43 -17.73 -5.11
C ASN A 174 5.42 -16.78 -5.77
N GLU A 175 4.92 -15.65 -6.27
CA GLU A 175 5.72 -14.62 -6.90
C GLU A 175 5.36 -13.26 -6.34
N ALA A 176 5.96 -12.20 -6.89
CA ALA A 176 5.73 -10.85 -6.44
C ALA A 176 4.27 -10.42 -6.59
N ARG A 177 3.85 -9.60 -5.66
CA ARG A 177 2.58 -8.87 -5.74
C ARG A 177 2.85 -7.41 -6.00
N LYS A 178 2.08 -6.85 -6.90
CA LYS A 178 2.06 -5.41 -7.14
C LYS A 178 1.60 -4.72 -5.86
N LEU A 179 2.22 -3.61 -5.53
CA LEU A 179 1.68 -2.78 -4.47
C LEU A 179 0.45 -2.06 -5.01
N ASP A 180 -0.69 -2.35 -4.41
CA ASP A 180 -1.80 -1.41 -4.46
C ASP A 180 -1.48 -0.31 -3.45
N LEU A 181 -0.78 0.71 -3.93
CA LEU A 181 -0.30 1.81 -3.10
C LEU A 181 -1.48 2.55 -2.47
N LYS A 182 -2.63 2.57 -3.13
CA LYS A 182 -3.86 3.17 -2.60
C LYS A 182 -4.44 2.36 -1.45
N ALA A 183 -4.52 1.03 -1.60
CA ALA A 183 -4.96 0.14 -0.52
C ALA A 183 -4.02 0.21 0.69
N MET A 184 -2.71 0.31 0.47
CA MET A 184 -1.76 0.49 1.56
C MET A 184 -1.99 1.79 2.33
N ALA A 185 -2.32 2.88 1.63
CA ALA A 185 -2.66 4.15 2.28
C ALA A 185 -3.90 4.00 3.19
N LEU A 186 -4.90 3.22 2.76
CA LEU A 186 -6.10 2.95 3.55
C LEU A 186 -5.83 2.08 4.76
N ASN A 187 -4.97 1.08 4.62
CA ASN A 187 -4.64 0.13 5.69
C ASN A 187 -3.87 0.76 6.86
N GLN A 188 -3.49 2.05 6.76
CA GLN A 188 -2.92 2.79 7.87
C GLN A 188 -3.95 3.16 8.95
N TYR A 189 -5.24 3.00 8.68
CA TYR A 189 -6.32 3.41 9.56
C TYR A 189 -7.13 2.21 10.04
N ASP A 190 -7.39 2.16 11.34
CA ASP A 190 -8.31 1.18 11.93
C ASP A 190 -9.76 1.67 11.83
N ASN A 191 -9.98 2.95 12.13
CA ASN A 191 -11.29 3.61 12.05
C ASN A 191 -11.17 4.92 11.27
N LEU A 192 -11.29 4.82 9.96
CA LEU A 192 -11.07 5.93 9.05
C LEU A 192 -12.23 6.93 9.06
N LEU A 193 -11.87 8.21 9.17
CA LEU A 193 -12.74 9.34 8.91
C LEU A 193 -12.19 10.14 7.73
N ILE A 194 -13.05 10.58 6.82
CA ILE A 194 -12.70 11.46 5.69
C ILE A 194 -13.53 12.72 5.76
N SER A 195 -12.88 13.87 5.57
CA SER A 195 -13.56 15.17 5.41
C SER A 195 -14.26 15.25 4.06
N LYS A 196 -15.54 15.63 4.10
CA LYS A 196 -16.39 15.83 2.91
C LYS A 196 -16.54 17.31 2.53
N VAL A 197 -15.92 18.20 3.29
CA VAL A 197 -16.02 19.64 3.02
C VAL A 197 -15.13 20.04 1.84
N ASP A 198 -15.47 21.15 1.18
CA ASP A 198 -14.68 21.63 0.04
C ASP A 198 -13.42 22.38 0.47
N ASN A 199 -13.45 23.02 1.63
CA ASN A 199 -12.34 23.78 2.19
C ASN A 199 -11.72 23.06 3.38
N TYR A 200 -11.93 23.55 4.58
CA TYR A 200 -11.41 23.00 5.81
C TYR A 200 -12.51 22.71 6.80
N LEU A 201 -12.36 21.61 7.51
CA LEU A 201 -13.12 21.31 8.70
C LEU A 201 -12.28 21.68 9.92
N ASN A 202 -12.84 22.44 10.84
CA ASN A 202 -12.11 22.83 12.04
C ASN A 202 -11.93 21.63 12.98
N ILE A 203 -10.71 21.51 13.49
CA ILE A 203 -10.40 20.56 14.56
C ILE A 203 -10.29 21.37 15.85
N ARG A 204 -11.02 20.96 16.87
CA ARG A 204 -11.17 21.69 18.12
C ARG A 204 -10.52 20.97 19.28
N LYS A 205 -10.04 21.74 20.24
CA LYS A 205 -9.46 21.21 21.48
C LYS A 205 -10.52 20.51 22.35
N GLU A 206 -11.76 20.99 22.28
CA GLU A 206 -12.90 20.47 23.01
C GLU A 206 -14.08 20.25 22.07
N PRO A 207 -15.02 19.31 22.39
CA PRO A 207 -16.18 19.05 21.57
C PRO A 207 -17.26 20.14 21.73
N SER A 208 -16.94 21.34 21.27
CA SER A 208 -17.79 22.53 21.42
C SER A 208 -17.50 23.55 20.33
N THR A 209 -18.55 24.23 19.85
CA THR A 209 -18.45 25.36 18.92
C THR A 209 -18.59 26.72 19.62
N ASP A 210 -18.61 26.74 20.95
CA ASP A 210 -18.90 27.95 21.74
C ASP A 210 -17.83 29.05 21.58
N SER A 211 -16.60 28.65 21.21
CA SER A 211 -15.53 29.60 21.01
C SER A 211 -14.63 29.19 19.85
N SER A 212 -14.31 30.14 18.98
CA SER A 212 -13.29 29.95 17.93
C SER A 212 -11.88 29.80 18.50
N ALA A 213 -11.66 30.17 19.76
CA ALA A 213 -10.37 30.07 20.43
C ALA A 213 -9.97 28.60 20.67
N ASN A 214 -10.91 27.66 20.59
CA ASN A 214 -10.61 26.23 20.75
C ASN A 214 -10.24 25.52 19.44
N ILE A 215 -10.16 26.24 18.32
CA ILE A 215 -9.71 25.67 17.03
C ILE A 215 -8.20 25.49 17.10
N ILE A 216 -7.77 24.24 16.97
CA ILE A 216 -6.35 23.86 17.06
C ILE A 216 -5.77 23.36 15.74
N GLY A 217 -6.62 23.19 14.74
CA GLY A 217 -6.16 22.74 13.43
C GLY A 217 -7.27 22.71 12.40
N LYS A 218 -6.88 22.32 11.21
CA LYS A 218 -7.76 22.23 10.04
C LYS A 218 -7.60 20.88 9.37
N LEU A 219 -8.71 20.26 9.02
CA LEU A 219 -8.76 19.04 8.24
C LEU A 219 -9.18 19.43 6.82
N PRO A 220 -8.25 19.40 5.85
CA PRO A 220 -8.56 19.77 4.46
C PRO A 220 -9.61 18.88 3.81
N SER A 221 -10.12 19.32 2.67
CA SER A 221 -11.01 18.51 1.83
C SER A 221 -10.39 17.16 1.55
N LYS A 222 -11.16 16.10 1.73
CA LYS A 222 -10.76 14.68 1.51
C LYS A 222 -9.58 14.22 2.38
N ALA A 223 -9.21 14.99 3.38
CA ALA A 223 -8.19 14.58 4.34
C ALA A 223 -8.76 13.57 5.35
N ALA A 224 -7.86 12.76 5.87
CA ALA A 224 -8.19 11.63 6.73
C ALA A 224 -7.84 11.88 8.19
N GLY A 225 -8.55 11.20 9.06
CA GLY A 225 -8.22 11.08 10.47
C GLY A 225 -8.53 9.68 10.99
N GLU A 226 -7.83 9.31 12.05
CA GLU A 226 -8.13 8.10 12.81
C GLU A 226 -9.10 8.44 13.92
N ILE A 227 -10.25 7.79 13.95
CA ILE A 227 -11.23 7.97 15.04
C ILE A 227 -10.73 7.25 16.28
N LEU A 228 -10.51 8.02 17.35
CA LEU A 228 -10.09 7.51 18.66
C LEU A 228 -11.28 7.28 19.59
N GLU A 229 -12.31 8.13 19.47
CA GLU A 229 -13.47 8.12 20.36
C GLU A 229 -14.68 8.71 19.64
N THR A 230 -15.84 8.13 19.88
CA THR A 230 -17.12 8.62 19.36
C THR A 230 -17.94 9.18 20.51
N LEU A 231 -18.33 10.46 20.40
CA LEU A 231 -19.18 11.15 21.36
C LEU A 231 -20.49 11.56 20.68
N ASP A 232 -21.41 12.09 21.46
CA ASP A 232 -22.64 12.64 20.91
C ASP A 232 -22.34 13.92 20.09
N GLY A 233 -22.52 13.80 18.78
CA GLY A 233 -22.30 14.89 17.83
C GLY A 233 -20.84 15.15 17.48
N TRP A 234 -19.86 14.41 18.01
CA TRP A 234 -18.45 14.63 17.83
C TRP A 234 -17.65 13.35 17.66
N TYR A 235 -16.57 13.44 16.89
CA TYR A 235 -15.50 12.43 16.86
C TYR A 235 -14.22 13.04 17.41
N LYS A 236 -13.55 12.32 18.30
CA LYS A 236 -12.16 12.61 18.63
C LYS A 236 -11.28 11.89 17.63
N ILE A 237 -10.43 12.63 16.95
CA ILE A 237 -9.56 12.08 15.91
C ILE A 237 -8.09 12.41 16.16
N LYS A 238 -7.22 11.57 15.60
CA LYS A 238 -5.82 11.88 15.38
C LYS A 238 -5.61 12.05 13.86
N SER A 239 -5.06 13.17 13.47
CA SER A 239 -4.76 13.46 12.07
C SER A 239 -3.54 14.39 11.99
N GLY A 240 -2.54 13.99 11.21
CA GLY A 240 -1.24 14.67 11.23
C GLY A 240 -0.67 14.69 12.64
N SER A 241 -0.24 15.85 13.09
CA SER A 241 0.27 16.07 14.46
C SER A 241 -0.82 16.41 15.47
N ILE A 242 -2.09 16.42 15.06
CA ILE A 242 -3.19 16.97 15.85
C ILE A 242 -4.08 15.87 16.39
N THR A 243 -4.40 15.97 17.67
CA THR A 243 -5.47 15.18 18.31
C THR A 243 -6.52 16.18 18.80
N GLY A 244 -7.76 16.01 18.33
CA GLY A 244 -8.83 16.93 18.66
C GLY A 244 -10.19 16.46 18.16
N TYR A 245 -11.17 17.31 18.22
CA TYR A 245 -12.58 16.99 17.96
C TYR A 245 -13.07 17.62 16.67
N VAL A 246 -13.76 16.82 15.88
CA VAL A 246 -14.47 17.27 14.68
C VAL A 246 -15.95 16.90 14.80
N THR A 247 -16.80 17.63 14.07
CA THR A 247 -18.23 17.30 14.01
C THR A 247 -18.46 15.88 13.52
N ALA A 248 -19.44 15.20 14.10
CA ALA A 248 -19.91 13.91 13.63
C ALA A 248 -21.07 14.02 12.61
N ASP A 249 -21.39 15.23 12.16
CA ASP A 249 -22.45 15.44 11.18
C ASP A 249 -22.07 14.75 9.85
N PRO A 250 -22.87 13.77 9.38
CA PRO A 250 -22.57 13.04 8.15
C PRO A 250 -22.60 13.91 6.88
N GLN A 251 -23.09 15.13 6.97
CA GLN A 251 -22.96 16.11 5.87
C GLN A 251 -21.49 16.51 5.65
N TYR A 252 -20.69 16.52 6.71
CA TYR A 252 -19.32 17.05 6.68
C TYR A 252 -18.24 15.98 6.81
N VAL A 253 -18.56 14.83 7.35
CA VAL A 253 -17.61 13.72 7.52
C VAL A 253 -18.18 12.40 7.06
N ALA A 254 -17.33 11.58 6.47
CA ALA A 254 -17.64 10.19 6.14
C ALA A 254 -16.87 9.26 7.08
N VAL A 255 -17.50 8.17 7.48
CA VAL A 255 -16.91 7.11 8.29
C VAL A 255 -17.28 5.74 7.71
N GLY A 256 -16.66 4.68 8.18
CA GLY A 256 -16.97 3.32 7.74
C GLY A 256 -16.72 3.12 6.23
N GLN A 257 -17.63 2.41 5.58
CA GLN A 257 -17.47 2.08 4.16
C GLN A 257 -17.48 3.32 3.25
N GLU A 258 -18.32 4.32 3.55
CA GLU A 258 -18.33 5.58 2.81
C GLU A 258 -16.95 6.26 2.82
N ALA A 259 -16.30 6.28 3.99
CA ALA A 259 -14.95 6.83 4.10
C ALA A 259 -13.93 6.05 3.25
N LYS A 260 -13.99 4.73 3.28
CA LYS A 260 -13.11 3.88 2.46
C LYS A 260 -13.31 4.11 0.97
N ASP A 261 -14.55 4.23 0.53
CA ASP A 261 -14.88 4.46 -0.88
C ASP A 261 -14.35 5.83 -1.36
N LEU A 262 -14.50 6.85 -0.55
CA LEU A 262 -13.95 8.19 -0.86
C LEU A 262 -12.42 8.19 -0.85
N ALA A 263 -11.82 7.48 0.08
CA ALA A 263 -10.38 7.46 0.28
C ALA A 263 -9.62 6.80 -0.88
N VAL A 264 -10.20 5.79 -1.54
CA VAL A 264 -9.59 5.12 -2.71
C VAL A 264 -9.21 6.13 -3.79
N ASN A 265 -10.05 7.15 -4.01
CA ASN A 265 -9.80 8.19 -5.01
C ASN A 265 -9.01 9.37 -4.46
N ALA A 266 -8.89 9.50 -3.13
CA ALA A 266 -8.20 10.61 -2.49
C ALA A 266 -6.72 10.35 -2.21
N ALA A 267 -6.30 9.08 -2.16
CA ALA A 267 -4.90 8.74 -1.95
C ALA A 267 -4.03 9.19 -3.12
N SER A 268 -2.93 9.83 -2.82
CA SER A 268 -1.98 10.37 -3.81
C SER A 268 -0.56 10.31 -3.26
N LEU A 269 0.41 10.64 -4.11
CA LEU A 269 1.79 10.75 -3.66
C LEU A 269 1.93 11.97 -2.76
N MET A 270 2.32 11.75 -1.51
CA MET A 270 2.43 12.76 -0.47
C MET A 270 3.85 12.85 0.06
N ALA A 271 4.27 14.05 0.38
CA ALA A 271 5.46 14.31 1.16
C ALA A 271 5.05 14.49 2.63
N ILE A 272 5.53 13.60 3.49
CA ILE A 272 5.23 13.58 4.92
C ILE A 272 6.44 14.10 5.67
N VAL A 273 6.28 15.18 6.41
CA VAL A 273 7.36 15.84 7.14
C VAL A 273 7.76 14.99 8.33
N THR A 274 9.03 14.66 8.43
CA THR A 274 9.59 13.80 9.49
C THR A 274 10.50 14.56 10.47
N THR A 275 10.78 15.83 10.18
CA THR A 275 11.53 16.73 11.06
C THR A 275 10.61 17.74 11.75
N ASP A 276 11.03 18.31 12.87
CA ASP A 276 10.18 19.22 13.66
C ASP A 276 9.77 20.46 12.89
N ARG A 277 10.71 21.02 12.11
CA ARG A 277 10.46 22.18 11.25
C ARG A 277 11.21 22.03 9.95
N LEU A 278 10.54 22.38 8.86
CA LEU A 278 11.11 22.31 7.53
C LEU A 278 10.77 23.58 6.77
N ASN A 279 11.79 24.21 6.20
CA ASN A 279 11.60 25.40 5.37
C ASN A 279 10.96 25.03 4.03
N VAL A 280 9.95 25.78 3.65
CA VAL A 280 9.35 25.74 2.32
C VAL A 280 9.93 26.91 1.52
N ARG A 281 10.58 26.63 0.40
CA ARG A 281 11.33 27.59 -0.40
C ARG A 281 10.70 27.85 -1.76
N ALA A 282 10.98 29.03 -2.31
CA ALA A 282 10.50 29.42 -3.63
C ALA A 282 11.20 28.68 -4.78
N GLU A 283 12.39 28.17 -4.53
CA GLU A 283 13.21 27.43 -5.50
C GLU A 283 13.93 26.25 -4.81
N PRO A 284 14.33 25.21 -5.56
CA PRO A 284 14.96 24.03 -4.96
C PRO A 284 16.45 24.26 -4.66
N ASN A 285 16.75 25.21 -3.82
CA ASN A 285 18.11 25.48 -3.32
C ASN A 285 18.06 26.14 -1.94
N THR A 286 19.14 26.06 -1.20
CA THR A 286 19.22 26.55 0.17
C THR A 286 19.36 28.07 0.28
N ASP A 287 19.59 28.77 -0.81
CA ASP A 287 19.67 30.24 -0.87
C ASP A 287 18.33 30.86 -1.27
N ALA A 288 17.39 30.06 -1.69
CA ALA A 288 16.08 30.54 -2.12
C ALA A 288 15.27 31.14 -0.97
N LYS A 289 14.39 32.05 -1.32
CA LYS A 289 13.46 32.68 -0.38
C LYS A 289 12.64 31.61 0.35
N ILE A 290 12.53 31.76 1.65
CA ILE A 290 11.69 30.91 2.49
C ILE A 290 10.28 31.50 2.49
N TRP A 291 9.32 30.70 2.01
CA TRP A 291 7.91 31.08 2.05
C TRP A 291 7.31 30.94 3.45
N THR A 292 7.54 29.80 4.06
CA THR A 292 6.98 29.43 5.38
C THR A 292 7.74 28.23 5.92
N GLN A 293 7.35 27.78 7.11
CA GLN A 293 7.83 26.54 7.70
C GLN A 293 6.65 25.59 7.91
N ILE A 294 6.90 24.32 7.69
CA ILE A 294 5.94 23.22 7.92
C ILE A 294 6.45 22.31 9.02
N SER A 295 5.53 21.60 9.65
CA SER A 295 5.77 20.87 10.89
C SER A 295 5.73 19.37 10.69
N LYS A 296 6.35 18.66 11.62
CA LYS A 296 6.36 17.20 11.66
C LYS A 296 4.96 16.61 11.55
N GLU A 297 4.84 15.53 10.78
CA GLU A 297 3.63 14.76 10.48
C GLU A 297 2.64 15.47 9.55
N GLU A 298 2.88 16.71 9.18
CA GLU A 298 2.09 17.37 8.12
C GLU A 298 2.41 16.75 6.76
N ARG A 299 1.43 16.73 5.88
CA ARG A 299 1.51 16.07 4.56
C ARG A 299 1.13 17.05 3.46
N TYR A 300 1.85 16.95 2.36
CA TYR A 300 1.63 17.82 1.20
C TYR A 300 1.68 17.03 -0.09
N SER A 301 0.79 17.31 -1.02
CA SER A 301 0.78 16.67 -2.33
C SER A 301 2.07 16.95 -3.08
N VAL A 302 2.65 15.91 -3.66
CA VAL A 302 3.87 16.00 -4.47
C VAL A 302 3.51 16.40 -5.89
N VAL A 303 4.09 17.48 -6.36
CA VAL A 303 3.97 17.95 -7.75
C VAL A 303 5.08 17.31 -8.60
N SER A 304 6.32 17.37 -8.13
CA SER A 304 7.47 16.76 -8.79
C SER A 304 8.55 16.36 -7.78
N GLN A 305 9.36 15.38 -8.17
CA GLN A 305 10.52 14.94 -7.41
C GLN A 305 11.79 15.34 -8.15
N LEU A 306 12.67 16.03 -7.45
CA LEU A 306 13.96 16.49 -7.96
C LEU A 306 15.08 15.87 -7.14
N ASP A 307 16.31 16.04 -7.58
CA ASP A 307 17.47 15.56 -6.82
C ASP A 307 17.63 16.38 -5.52
N GLY A 308 17.36 15.74 -4.39
CA GLY A 308 17.45 16.33 -3.06
C GLY A 308 16.29 17.25 -2.69
N TRP A 309 15.28 17.37 -3.54
CA TRP A 309 14.13 18.28 -3.35
C TRP A 309 12.83 17.65 -3.83
N VAL A 310 11.75 18.10 -3.23
CA VAL A 310 10.38 17.80 -3.67
C VAL A 310 9.63 19.11 -3.85
N GLU A 311 8.98 19.25 -5.01
CA GLU A 311 8.01 20.29 -5.22
C GLU A 311 6.67 19.84 -4.64
N ILE A 312 6.10 20.66 -3.78
CA ILE A 312 4.83 20.39 -3.12
C ILE A 312 3.78 21.42 -3.48
N GLU A 313 2.53 21.02 -3.33
CA GLU A 313 1.38 21.89 -3.45
C GLU A 313 1.04 22.46 -2.07
N LEU A 314 1.01 23.79 -1.96
CA LEU A 314 0.50 24.47 -0.78
C LEU A 314 -0.98 24.75 -0.98
N ASP A 315 -1.83 24.10 -0.18
CA ASP A 315 -3.26 24.31 -0.25
C ASP A 315 -3.63 25.68 0.30
N THR A 316 -4.35 26.47 -0.50
CA THR A 316 -4.81 27.80 -0.12
C THR A 316 -6.07 27.79 0.74
N GLY A 317 -6.82 26.69 0.71
CA GLY A 317 -8.11 26.58 1.40
C GLY A 317 -9.26 27.41 0.81
N ASP A 318 -8.96 28.33 -0.08
CA ASP A 318 -9.95 29.29 -0.61
C ASP A 318 -10.43 28.98 -2.02
N GLY A 319 -9.88 27.96 -2.67
CA GLY A 319 -10.20 27.66 -4.06
C GLY A 319 -9.74 28.73 -5.06
N ASP A 320 -9.19 29.83 -4.60
CA ASP A 320 -8.60 30.86 -5.44
C ASP A 320 -7.09 30.72 -5.43
N SER A 321 -6.61 29.81 -6.28
CA SER A 321 -5.20 29.45 -6.35
C SER A 321 -4.40 30.30 -7.34
N GLY A 322 -5.02 31.29 -8.00
CA GLY A 322 -4.42 31.95 -9.16
C GLY A 322 -3.09 32.63 -8.89
N GLU A 323 -2.91 33.24 -7.74
CA GLU A 323 -1.70 34.02 -7.43
C GLU A 323 -0.67 33.23 -6.62
N ASN A 324 -1.05 32.10 -6.03
CA ASN A 324 -0.23 31.39 -5.04
C ASN A 324 0.13 29.97 -5.45
N ALA A 325 -0.18 29.59 -6.68
CA ALA A 325 0.28 28.36 -7.31
C ALA A 325 1.79 28.38 -7.58
N ASP A 326 2.49 29.38 -7.03
CA ASP A 326 3.93 29.49 -7.14
C ASP A 326 4.60 28.30 -6.48
N ASN A 327 5.63 27.87 -7.12
CA ASN A 327 6.45 26.73 -6.75
C ASN A 327 6.84 26.75 -5.28
N ALA A 328 6.63 25.65 -4.60
CA ALA A 328 7.03 25.44 -3.23
C ALA A 328 7.88 24.17 -3.14
N TYR A 329 9.07 24.31 -2.60
CA TYR A 329 10.07 23.24 -2.55
C TYR A 329 10.51 22.98 -1.13
N ILE A 330 10.65 21.69 -0.81
CA ILE A 330 11.20 21.22 0.46
C ILE A 330 12.36 20.28 0.20
N SER A 331 13.36 20.32 1.07
CA SER A 331 14.52 19.45 0.97
C SER A 331 14.19 18.03 1.44
N THR A 332 14.62 17.03 0.69
CA THR A 332 14.51 15.61 1.06
C THR A 332 15.77 15.07 1.74
N ARG A 333 16.78 15.92 1.93
CA ARG A 333 18.04 15.54 2.59
C ARG A 333 17.82 15.34 4.08
N ASP A 334 18.73 14.63 4.72
CA ASP A 334 18.74 14.41 6.17
C ASP A 334 17.46 13.73 6.71
N ASN A 335 16.79 12.93 5.87
CA ASN A 335 15.54 12.27 6.21
C ASN A 335 14.44 13.26 6.66
N ASN A 336 14.41 14.45 6.09
CA ASN A 336 13.42 15.47 6.43
C ASN A 336 12.00 15.11 6.01
N VAL A 337 11.88 14.26 5.00
CA VAL A 337 10.61 13.96 4.35
C VAL A 337 10.57 12.49 3.95
N GLU A 338 9.43 11.86 4.18
CA GLU A 338 9.07 10.57 3.59
C GLU A 338 8.10 10.82 2.44
N VAL A 339 8.40 10.31 1.25
CA VAL A 339 7.53 10.42 0.08
C VAL A 339 6.88 9.05 -0.17
N ARG A 340 5.57 9.00 -0.06
CA ARG A 340 4.80 7.77 -0.30
C ARG A 340 3.34 8.08 -0.65
N TYR A 341 2.63 7.08 -1.18
CA TYR A 341 1.19 7.17 -1.32
C TYR A 341 0.53 7.16 0.04
N ALA A 342 -0.31 8.15 0.28
CA ALA A 342 -1.00 8.36 1.53
C ALA A 342 -2.25 9.23 1.32
N LEU A 343 -3.12 9.24 2.32
CA LEU A 343 -4.18 10.22 2.42
C LEU A 343 -3.62 11.51 3.01
N ASN A 344 -4.15 12.65 2.61
CA ASN A 344 -3.85 13.91 3.26
C ASN A 344 -4.39 13.87 4.71
N GLU A 345 -3.77 14.62 5.60
CA GLU A 345 -4.17 14.74 6.99
C GLU A 345 -4.16 16.20 7.45
N ALA A 346 -4.47 16.41 8.72
CA ALA A 346 -4.62 17.73 9.31
C ALA A 346 -3.34 18.56 9.30
N ILE A 347 -3.52 19.85 9.24
CA ILE A 347 -2.48 20.86 9.44
C ILE A 347 -2.94 21.83 10.54
N LYS A 348 -2.00 22.45 11.25
CA LYS A 348 -2.31 23.42 12.28
C LYS A 348 -2.95 24.67 11.68
N PHE A 349 -2.33 25.16 10.62
CA PHE A 349 -2.80 26.32 9.87
C PHE A 349 -2.49 26.11 8.40
N SER A 350 -3.24 26.78 7.53
CA SER A 350 -2.89 26.79 6.12
C SER A 350 -1.50 27.40 5.93
N PRO A 351 -0.57 26.72 5.25
CA PRO A 351 0.76 27.29 4.97
C PRO A 351 0.70 28.61 4.22
N LEU A 352 -0.33 28.83 3.41
CA LEU A 352 -0.54 30.11 2.71
C LEU A 352 -1.01 31.21 3.63
N GLU A 353 -1.83 30.91 4.64
CA GLU A 353 -2.20 31.88 5.67
C GLU A 353 -0.97 32.33 6.45
N GLU A 354 -0.10 31.37 6.84
CA GLU A 354 1.18 31.68 7.50
C GLU A 354 2.09 32.52 6.60
N LYS A 355 2.23 32.14 5.34
CA LYS A 355 2.99 32.87 4.33
C LYS A 355 2.50 34.32 4.20
N SER A 356 1.19 34.54 4.11
CA SER A 356 0.57 35.84 4.03
C SER A 356 0.78 36.64 5.30
N ASN A 357 0.63 36.02 6.46
CA ASN A 357 0.84 36.66 7.76
C ASN A 357 2.29 37.05 7.97
N GLN A 358 3.25 36.26 7.57
CA GLN A 358 4.67 36.59 7.63
C GLN A 358 5.00 37.78 6.71
N ALA A 359 4.46 37.79 5.49
CA ALA A 359 4.67 38.91 4.57
C ALA A 359 4.08 40.21 5.11
N ALA A 360 2.89 40.16 5.71
CA ALA A 360 2.26 41.32 6.34
C ALA A 360 3.08 41.81 7.54
N SER A 361 3.59 40.90 8.38
CA SER A 361 4.44 41.22 9.51
C SER A 361 5.74 41.92 9.08
N LEU A 362 6.39 41.41 8.03
CA LEU A 362 7.61 42.03 7.48
C LEU A 362 7.34 43.41 6.91
N ARG A 363 6.21 43.61 6.25
CA ARG A 363 5.80 44.93 5.72
C ARG A 363 5.54 45.93 6.83
N SER A 364 4.98 45.52 7.96
CA SER A 364 4.69 46.39 9.09
C SER A 364 5.93 46.81 9.87
N GLN A 365 7.06 46.10 9.70
CA GLN A 365 8.34 46.41 10.34
C GLN A 365 9.20 47.43 9.53
N VAL A 366 8.81 47.73 8.32
CA VAL A 366 9.46 48.69 7.45
C VAL A 366 8.76 50.05 7.57
#